data_78e912b0f58a0c5be433d7f6e6aa3784
#
_entry.id   78e912b0f58a0c5be433d7f6e6aa3784
#
_cell.length_a   1.000
_cell.length_b   1.000
_cell.length_c   1.000
_cell.angle_alpha   90.00
_cell.angle_beta   90.00
_cell.angle_gamma   90.00
#
_symmetry.space_group_name_H-M   'P 1'
#
loop_
_entity.id
_entity.type
_entity.pdbx_description
1 polymer ?
#
loop_
_entity_poly.entity_id
_entity_poly.type
_entity_poly.pdbx_seq_one_letter_code
_entity_poly.pdbx_strand_id
1 'polypeptide(L)'
;TDLNREIAANIGLAGEGFDAVTANDFFVAASCESEDAFSAVVAKVDELLNKKADKRKTDYFPPTLEGALKLESGLNMAVISVPGKYAYEVARSCLEHEINVMLFSDNVTMEEEKDLKEFAASRELLVMGPDCGTAIVNNTPLAFANVVKSGDIGMVCASGTGAQEVSCIIDQLGCGISQLLGTGGRDLKQEIGGIMMRLGLDALIHDPKTKVITLVSKPPAPEIAAKILDQAAAGGKPTVVCFIGGEASEIERRGLYAAVSLEDAAHKAADKAYHLSLIHI
;
A
#
# COMPACT_ATOMS: atom_id res chain seq x y z
N THR A 1 4.99 -24.68 -0.37
CA THR A 1 3.74 -24.89 -1.09
C THR A 1 4.02 -25.50 -2.47
N ASP A 2 3.03 -26.08 -3.11
CA ASP A 2 3.19 -26.69 -4.45
C ASP A 2 3.66 -25.68 -5.49
N LEU A 3 3.14 -24.44 -5.42
CA LEU A 3 3.61 -23.35 -6.28
C LEU A 3 5.11 -23.05 -6.12
N ASN A 4 5.63 -23.01 -4.89
CA ASN A 4 7.06 -22.77 -4.65
C ASN A 4 7.94 -23.91 -5.19
N ARG A 5 7.44 -25.14 -5.14
CA ARG A 5 8.11 -26.30 -5.75
C ARG A 5 8.15 -26.19 -7.27
N GLU A 6 7.02 -25.83 -7.88
CA GLU A 6 6.91 -25.62 -9.32
C GLU A 6 7.88 -24.52 -9.79
N ILE A 7 7.92 -23.39 -9.07
CA ILE A 7 8.87 -22.30 -9.39
C ILE A 7 10.32 -22.79 -9.30
N ALA A 8 10.70 -23.47 -8.22
CA ALA A 8 12.06 -23.96 -8.04
C ALA A 8 12.43 -25.01 -9.11
N ALA A 9 11.51 -25.89 -9.49
CA ALA A 9 11.72 -26.85 -10.57
C ALA A 9 11.90 -26.15 -11.93
N ASN A 10 11.09 -25.14 -12.24
CA ASN A 10 11.16 -24.39 -13.49
C ASN A 10 12.49 -23.64 -13.69
N ILE A 11 13.14 -23.22 -12.60
CA ILE A 11 14.46 -22.58 -12.64
C ILE A 11 15.63 -23.55 -12.41
N GLY A 12 15.35 -24.87 -12.43
CA GLY A 12 16.37 -25.90 -12.35
C GLY A 12 16.97 -26.14 -10.95
N LEU A 13 16.26 -25.73 -9.90
CA LEU A 13 16.68 -25.89 -8.50
C LEU A 13 15.97 -27.04 -7.76
N ALA A 14 15.34 -27.96 -8.46
CA ALA A 14 14.78 -29.18 -7.87
C ALA A 14 15.88 -30.20 -7.62
N GLY A 15 15.91 -30.85 -6.45
CA GLY A 15 16.91 -31.85 -6.06
C GLY A 15 16.36 -32.90 -5.10
N GLU A 16 17.24 -33.84 -4.67
CA GLU A 16 16.87 -34.88 -3.70
C GLU A 16 16.31 -34.27 -2.40
N GLY A 17 15.22 -34.82 -1.89
CA GLY A 17 14.54 -34.32 -0.71
C GLY A 17 13.51 -33.21 -0.96
N PHE A 18 13.44 -32.69 -2.18
CA PHE A 18 12.51 -31.61 -2.54
C PHE A 18 11.03 -32.04 -2.41
N ASP A 19 10.75 -33.30 -2.71
CA ASP A 19 9.41 -33.88 -2.60
C ASP A 19 8.96 -34.10 -1.14
N ALA A 20 9.88 -34.18 -0.21
CA ALA A 20 9.60 -34.36 1.22
C ALA A 20 9.23 -33.05 1.94
N VAL A 21 9.46 -31.88 1.33
CA VAL A 21 9.18 -30.56 1.94
C VAL A 21 7.68 -30.32 2.08
N THR A 22 7.23 -29.98 3.27
CA THR A 22 5.84 -29.65 3.58
C THR A 22 5.58 -28.15 3.70
N ALA A 23 4.32 -27.75 3.89
CA ALA A 23 3.95 -26.34 4.09
C ALA A 23 4.52 -25.73 5.38
N ASN A 24 4.99 -26.56 6.32
CA ASN A 24 5.58 -26.13 7.60
C ASN A 24 7.11 -26.09 7.58
N ASP A 25 7.72 -26.48 6.47
CA ASP A 25 9.16 -26.51 6.34
C ASP A 25 9.67 -25.25 5.64
N PHE A 26 10.88 -24.85 6.03
CA PHE A 26 11.67 -23.82 5.36
C PHE A 26 12.74 -24.53 4.54
N PHE A 27 12.83 -24.22 3.25
CA PHE A 27 13.85 -24.78 2.41
C PHE A 27 14.62 -23.69 1.66
N VAL A 28 15.89 -23.96 1.40
CA VAL A 28 16.75 -23.14 0.56
C VAL A 28 17.29 -24.02 -0.55
N ALA A 29 17.09 -23.59 -1.79
CA ALA A 29 17.66 -24.24 -2.96
C ALA A 29 18.72 -23.30 -3.57
N ALA A 30 19.91 -23.82 -3.82
CA ALA A 30 21.02 -23.06 -4.39
C ALA A 30 21.76 -23.89 -5.42
N SER A 31 22.15 -23.29 -6.55
CA SER A 31 23.07 -23.86 -7.51
C SER A 31 24.48 -23.34 -7.22
N CYS A 32 25.44 -24.23 -7.02
CA CYS A 32 26.81 -23.89 -6.69
C CYS A 32 27.78 -24.54 -7.69
N GLU A 33 28.92 -23.89 -7.95
CA GLU A 33 29.93 -24.36 -8.88
C GLU A 33 30.81 -25.50 -8.30
N SER A 34 30.79 -25.68 -6.98
CA SER A 34 31.57 -26.69 -6.28
C SER A 34 30.97 -27.13 -4.96
N GLU A 35 31.36 -28.28 -4.43
CA GLU A 35 30.99 -28.79 -3.11
C GLU A 35 31.40 -27.84 -1.97
N ASP A 36 32.58 -27.22 -2.10
CA ASP A 36 33.07 -26.26 -1.12
C ASP A 36 32.18 -25.00 -1.09
N ALA A 37 31.77 -24.53 -2.26
CA ALA A 37 30.82 -23.40 -2.37
C ALA A 37 29.44 -23.74 -1.77
N PHE A 38 28.95 -24.95 -1.99
CA PHE A 38 27.71 -25.43 -1.39
C PHE A 38 27.80 -25.48 0.14
N SER A 39 28.89 -26.06 0.67
CA SER A 39 29.15 -26.13 2.12
C SER A 39 29.20 -24.72 2.76
N ALA A 40 29.79 -23.75 2.07
CA ALA A 40 29.84 -22.36 2.52
C ALA A 40 28.44 -21.72 2.55
N VAL A 41 27.58 -22.02 1.55
CA VAL A 41 26.17 -21.54 1.52
C VAL A 41 25.39 -22.12 2.69
N VAL A 42 25.51 -23.45 2.95
CA VAL A 42 24.82 -24.11 4.06
C VAL A 42 25.24 -23.48 5.40
N ALA A 43 26.55 -23.32 5.62
CA ALA A 43 27.06 -22.68 6.85
C ALA A 43 26.55 -21.23 7.01
N LYS A 44 26.45 -20.49 5.89
CA LYS A 44 25.95 -19.12 5.93
C LYS A 44 24.45 -19.04 6.21
N VAL A 45 23.66 -19.98 5.68
CA VAL A 45 22.23 -20.10 6.00
C VAL A 45 22.05 -20.38 7.49
N ASP A 46 22.78 -21.34 8.04
CA ASP A 46 22.74 -21.68 9.46
C ASP A 46 23.14 -20.50 10.36
N GLU A 47 24.20 -19.77 9.99
CA GLU A 47 24.59 -18.55 10.69
C GLU A 47 23.45 -17.53 10.70
N LEU A 48 22.83 -17.28 9.54
CA LEU A 48 21.76 -16.27 9.40
C LEU A 48 20.49 -16.67 10.14
N LEU A 49 20.08 -17.95 10.10
CA LEU A 49 18.92 -18.46 10.81
C LEU A 49 19.12 -18.42 12.34
N ASN A 50 20.35 -18.67 12.81
CA ASN A 50 20.69 -18.66 14.23
C ASN A 50 21.16 -17.30 14.73
N LYS A 51 21.33 -16.31 13.84
CA LYS A 51 21.72 -14.96 14.23
C LYS A 51 20.63 -14.35 15.10
N LYS A 52 20.83 -14.41 16.41
CA LYS A 52 19.99 -13.63 17.34
C LYS A 52 20.15 -12.17 16.95
N ALA A 53 19.02 -11.51 16.70
CA ALA A 53 19.03 -10.07 16.54
C ALA A 53 19.83 -9.47 17.70
N ASP A 54 20.88 -8.70 17.38
CA ASP A 54 21.61 -7.94 18.37
C ASP A 54 20.57 -7.09 19.10
N LYS A 55 20.20 -7.52 20.30
CA LYS A 55 19.40 -6.72 21.20
C LYS A 55 20.27 -5.53 21.53
N ARG A 56 20.09 -4.43 20.79
CA ARG A 56 20.61 -3.14 21.21
C ARG A 56 20.12 -2.96 22.65
N LYS A 57 21.04 -2.89 23.60
CA LYS A 57 20.77 -2.92 25.04
C LYS A 57 19.93 -1.75 25.55
N THR A 58 19.40 -0.90 24.66
CA THR A 58 18.76 0.38 24.97
C THR A 58 17.32 0.50 24.47
N ASP A 59 16.82 -0.39 23.60
CA ASP A 59 15.48 -0.23 23.05
C ASP A 59 14.48 -1.07 23.86
N TYR A 60 13.80 -0.45 24.79
CA TYR A 60 12.62 -1.01 25.43
C TYR A 60 11.44 -0.88 24.48
N PHE A 61 10.93 -2.01 24.01
CA PHE A 61 9.71 -2.07 23.20
C PHE A 61 8.52 -2.36 24.12
N PRO A 62 7.63 -1.38 24.32
CA PRO A 62 6.46 -1.60 25.16
C PRO A 62 5.53 -2.63 24.52
N PRO A 63 5.00 -3.59 25.29
CA PRO A 63 4.15 -4.64 24.74
C PRO A 63 2.70 -4.19 24.48
N THR A 64 2.35 -2.98 24.89
CA THR A 64 0.98 -2.43 24.74
C THR A 64 1.00 -1.04 24.11
N LEU A 65 -0.13 -0.66 23.49
CA LEU A 65 -0.32 0.67 22.93
C LEU A 65 -0.16 1.76 23.99
N GLU A 66 -0.76 1.60 25.17
CA GLU A 66 -0.65 2.57 26.25
C GLU A 66 0.80 2.72 26.75
N GLY A 67 1.55 1.61 26.73
CA GLY A 67 2.98 1.63 27.04
C GLY A 67 3.77 2.42 26.00
N ALA A 68 3.45 2.26 24.72
CA ALA A 68 4.07 3.00 23.62
C ALA A 68 3.75 4.51 23.70
N LEU A 69 2.50 4.86 23.95
CA LEU A 69 2.04 6.26 24.07
C LEU A 69 2.65 6.97 25.30
N LYS A 70 2.97 6.24 26.37
CA LYS A 70 3.69 6.81 27.50
C LYS A 70 5.16 7.11 27.20
N LEU A 71 5.78 6.33 26.32
CA LEU A 71 7.17 6.56 25.90
C LEU A 71 7.26 7.65 24.85
N GLU A 72 6.33 7.66 23.89
CA GLU A 72 6.30 8.59 22.77
C GLU A 72 4.87 9.07 22.55
N SER A 73 4.60 10.29 22.99
CA SER A 73 3.26 10.89 22.88
C SER A 73 2.93 11.42 21.49
N GLY A 74 3.92 11.51 20.59
CA GLY A 74 3.75 11.99 19.22
C GLY A 74 3.39 10.92 18.19
N LEU A 75 3.06 9.69 18.63
CA LEU A 75 2.65 8.61 17.73
C LEU A 75 1.35 8.97 17.01
N ASN A 76 1.37 8.92 15.68
CA ASN A 76 0.22 9.30 14.84
C ASN A 76 -0.11 8.28 13.74
N MET A 77 0.67 7.20 13.64
CA MET A 77 0.47 6.13 12.68
C MET A 77 0.80 4.78 13.30
N ALA A 78 -0.10 3.82 13.15
CA ALA A 78 0.09 2.43 13.52
C ALA A 78 0.08 1.54 12.27
N VAL A 79 1.09 0.68 12.13
CA VAL A 79 1.11 -0.39 11.13
C VAL A 79 0.76 -1.69 11.84
N ILE A 80 -0.38 -2.28 11.47
CA ILE A 80 -0.97 -3.45 12.13
C ILE A 80 -0.78 -4.67 11.24
N SER A 81 -0.01 -5.66 11.75
CA SER A 81 0.25 -6.94 11.09
C SER A 81 0.09 -8.08 12.09
N VAL A 82 -1.13 -8.28 12.56
CA VAL A 82 -1.52 -9.37 13.47
C VAL A 82 -2.52 -10.29 12.77
N PRO A 83 -2.76 -11.53 13.25
CA PRO A 83 -3.81 -12.37 12.71
C PRO A 83 -5.17 -11.65 12.69
N GLY A 84 -5.92 -11.76 11.58
CA GLY A 84 -7.14 -10.98 11.30
C GLY A 84 -8.14 -10.92 12.44
N LYS A 85 -8.32 -12.03 13.16
CA LYS A 85 -9.22 -12.12 14.34
C LYS A 85 -8.88 -11.14 15.49
N TYR A 86 -7.68 -10.55 15.51
CA TYR A 86 -7.26 -9.56 16.51
C TYR A 86 -7.15 -8.15 15.91
N ALA A 87 -7.17 -8.06 14.59
CA ALA A 87 -6.85 -6.84 13.86
C ALA A 87 -7.86 -5.71 14.13
N TYR A 88 -9.15 -6.06 14.21
CA TYR A 88 -10.21 -5.11 14.50
C TYR A 88 -10.01 -4.40 15.85
N GLU A 89 -9.84 -5.15 16.93
CA GLU A 89 -9.68 -4.58 18.29
C GLU A 89 -8.43 -3.69 18.39
N VAL A 90 -7.32 -4.14 17.78
CA VAL A 90 -6.07 -3.36 17.77
C VAL A 90 -6.25 -2.07 16.97
N ALA A 91 -6.86 -2.13 15.78
CA ALA A 91 -7.13 -0.98 14.94
C ALA A 91 -8.08 0.01 15.64
N ARG A 92 -9.15 -0.50 16.24
CA ARG A 92 -10.12 0.30 16.96
C ARG A 92 -9.49 1.05 18.13
N SER A 93 -8.67 0.36 18.92
CA SER A 93 -7.91 0.99 20.02
C SER A 93 -6.97 2.09 19.52
N CYS A 94 -6.26 1.90 18.40
CA CYS A 94 -5.43 2.95 17.81
C CYS A 94 -6.25 4.19 17.41
N LEU A 95 -7.39 3.99 16.75
CA LEU A 95 -8.27 5.08 16.33
C LEU A 95 -8.88 5.84 17.52
N GLU A 96 -9.18 5.19 18.62
CA GLU A 96 -9.65 5.81 19.87
C GLU A 96 -8.60 6.74 20.51
N HIS A 97 -7.32 6.48 20.21
CA HIS A 97 -6.19 7.33 20.60
C HIS A 97 -5.76 8.32 19.50
N GLU A 98 -6.62 8.58 18.51
CA GLU A 98 -6.39 9.51 17.39
C GLU A 98 -5.17 9.13 16.53
N ILE A 99 -4.87 7.84 16.41
CA ILE A 99 -3.77 7.31 15.61
C ILE A 99 -4.34 6.76 14.30
N ASN A 100 -3.80 7.25 13.16
CA ASN A 100 -4.08 6.69 11.86
C ASN A 100 -3.61 5.23 11.77
N VAL A 101 -4.31 4.42 11.00
CA VAL A 101 -4.04 2.99 10.91
C VAL A 101 -3.69 2.58 9.49
N MET A 102 -2.58 1.88 9.33
CA MET A 102 -2.30 1.03 8.18
C MET A 102 -2.54 -0.43 8.58
N LEU A 103 -3.65 -0.98 8.14
CA LEU A 103 -4.10 -2.32 8.46
C LEU A 103 -3.61 -3.30 7.38
N PHE A 104 -2.40 -3.83 7.59
CA PHE A 104 -1.79 -4.82 6.71
C PHE A 104 -2.50 -6.18 6.82
N SER A 105 -3.03 -6.50 8.02
CA SER A 105 -3.75 -7.74 8.27
C SER A 105 -4.92 -7.94 7.31
N ASP A 106 -5.08 -9.16 6.85
CA ASP A 106 -6.25 -9.66 6.11
C ASP A 106 -7.26 -10.35 7.06
N ASN A 107 -8.26 -11.03 6.50
CA ASN A 107 -9.27 -11.80 7.26
C ASN A 107 -10.03 -10.97 8.32
N VAL A 108 -10.21 -9.68 8.09
CA VAL A 108 -11.14 -8.80 8.80
C VAL A 108 -12.49 -8.87 8.07
N THR A 109 -13.59 -8.97 8.79
CA THR A 109 -14.92 -9.05 8.18
C THR A 109 -15.33 -7.74 7.49
N MET A 110 -16.36 -7.79 6.64
CA MET A 110 -16.85 -6.59 5.95
C MET A 110 -17.49 -5.61 6.95
N GLU A 111 -18.15 -6.11 7.94
CA GLU A 111 -18.80 -5.35 9.01
C GLU A 111 -17.75 -4.64 9.87
N GLU A 112 -16.70 -5.34 10.28
CA GLU A 112 -15.57 -4.77 11.03
C GLU A 112 -14.84 -3.71 10.23
N GLU A 113 -14.57 -3.95 8.95
CA GLU A 113 -13.95 -2.96 8.06
C GLU A 113 -14.79 -1.69 7.96
N LYS A 114 -16.10 -1.85 7.76
CA LYS A 114 -17.02 -0.73 7.66
C LYS A 114 -17.05 0.08 8.94
N ASP A 115 -17.19 -0.57 10.09
CA ASP A 115 -17.20 0.11 11.40
C ASP A 115 -15.90 0.89 11.64
N LEU A 116 -14.72 0.29 11.38
CA LEU A 116 -13.44 0.97 11.52
C LEU A 116 -13.35 2.21 10.63
N LYS A 117 -13.77 2.11 9.38
CA LYS A 117 -13.72 3.22 8.42
C LYS A 117 -14.71 4.34 8.74
N GLU A 118 -15.93 4.00 9.13
CA GLU A 118 -16.94 4.99 9.57
C GLU A 118 -16.48 5.70 10.85
N PHE A 119 -15.94 4.95 11.81
CA PHE A 119 -15.40 5.52 13.03
C PHE A 119 -14.21 6.44 12.76
N ALA A 120 -13.26 6.01 11.93
CA ALA A 120 -12.11 6.82 11.55
C ALA A 120 -12.52 8.08 10.79
N ALA A 121 -13.42 7.97 9.80
CA ALA A 121 -13.90 9.11 9.03
C ALA A 121 -14.59 10.15 9.91
N SER A 122 -15.32 9.76 10.95
CA SER A 122 -15.93 10.69 11.91
C SER A 122 -14.92 11.52 12.72
N ARG A 123 -13.64 11.14 12.69
CA ARG A 123 -12.51 11.80 13.35
C ARG A 123 -11.44 12.32 12.40
N GLU A 124 -11.72 12.29 11.09
CA GLU A 124 -10.76 12.67 10.05
C GLU A 124 -9.46 11.83 10.09
N LEU A 125 -9.57 10.56 10.53
CA LEU A 125 -8.48 9.61 10.58
C LEU A 125 -8.53 8.64 9.40
N LEU A 126 -7.35 8.15 8.97
CA LEU A 126 -7.23 7.16 7.90
C LEU A 126 -7.19 5.73 8.46
N VAL A 127 -7.94 4.84 7.82
CA VAL A 127 -7.78 3.39 7.90
C VAL A 127 -7.38 2.88 6.53
N MET A 128 -6.08 2.71 6.32
CA MET A 128 -5.54 2.13 5.10
C MET A 128 -5.61 0.60 5.18
N GLY A 129 -6.57 0.00 4.52
CA GLY A 129 -6.85 -1.44 4.60
C GLY A 129 -8.27 -1.77 5.06
N PRO A 130 -8.55 -3.02 5.47
CA PRO A 130 -7.62 -4.16 5.61
C PRO A 130 -7.00 -4.63 4.28
N ASP A 131 -6.01 -5.54 4.38
CA ASP A 131 -5.23 -6.03 3.24
C ASP A 131 -4.56 -4.88 2.46
N CYS A 132 -4.04 -3.90 3.19
CA CYS A 132 -3.27 -2.80 2.61
C CYS A 132 -1.77 -3.03 2.80
N GLY A 133 -1.09 -3.39 1.73
CA GLY A 133 0.35 -3.65 1.71
C GLY A 133 1.20 -2.46 1.26
N THR A 134 0.60 -1.33 0.85
CA THR A 134 1.36 -0.28 0.18
C THR A 134 0.83 1.11 0.54
N ALA A 135 1.68 1.91 1.16
CA ALA A 135 1.44 3.33 1.37
C ALA A 135 2.78 4.11 1.43
N ILE A 136 2.75 5.39 1.07
CA ILE A 136 3.86 6.33 1.25
C ILE A 136 3.27 7.57 1.91
N VAL A 137 3.68 7.84 3.14
CA VAL A 137 3.17 8.97 3.91
C VAL A 137 4.33 9.90 4.24
N ASN A 138 4.25 11.15 3.80
CA ASN A 138 5.32 12.13 3.94
C ASN A 138 6.70 11.59 3.53
N ASN A 139 6.76 10.96 2.35
CA ASN A 139 7.95 10.34 1.78
C ASN A 139 8.51 9.14 2.56
N THR A 140 7.74 8.59 3.49
CA THR A 140 8.11 7.38 4.22
C THR A 140 7.35 6.20 3.61
N PRO A 141 8.04 5.26 2.95
CA PRO A 141 7.41 4.05 2.43
C PRO A 141 7.06 3.10 3.57
N LEU A 142 5.84 2.56 3.55
CA LEU A 142 5.32 1.63 4.55
C LEU A 142 5.05 0.26 3.92
N ALA A 143 5.28 -0.79 4.68
CA ALA A 143 5.10 -2.20 4.30
C ALA A 143 5.84 -2.54 2.99
N PHE A 144 5.13 -2.85 1.91
CA PHE A 144 5.70 -3.23 0.60
C PHE A 144 5.86 -2.05 -0.37
N ALA A 145 5.70 -0.82 0.10
CA ALA A 145 5.88 0.33 -0.76
C ALA A 145 7.33 0.45 -1.25
N ASN A 146 7.49 0.79 -2.52
CA ASN A 146 8.79 1.05 -3.11
C ASN A 146 9.38 2.36 -2.58
N VAL A 147 10.70 2.43 -2.52
CA VAL A 147 11.41 3.69 -2.27
C VAL A 147 11.48 4.45 -3.59
N VAL A 148 10.73 5.52 -3.69
CA VAL A 148 10.64 6.39 -4.86
C VAL A 148 10.94 7.83 -4.49
N LYS A 149 11.24 8.66 -5.48
CA LYS A 149 11.51 10.09 -5.25
C LYS A 149 10.30 10.80 -4.65
N SER A 150 10.58 11.76 -3.77
CA SER A 150 9.57 12.73 -3.35
C SER A 150 9.26 13.68 -4.51
N GLY A 151 7.98 14.02 -4.65
CA GLY A 151 7.51 14.91 -5.72
C GLY A 151 6.13 15.47 -5.41
N ASP A 152 5.38 15.77 -6.44
CA ASP A 152 4.11 16.49 -6.35
C ASP A 152 2.89 15.68 -6.86
N ILE A 153 3.06 14.39 -7.09
CA ILE A 153 1.98 13.50 -7.49
C ILE A 153 1.46 12.73 -6.27
N GLY A 154 0.21 12.99 -5.88
CA GLY A 154 -0.47 12.26 -4.82
C GLY A 154 -1.31 11.12 -5.39
N MET A 155 -1.35 9.99 -4.70
CA MET A 155 -2.10 8.81 -5.15
C MET A 155 -3.05 8.31 -4.08
N VAL A 156 -4.28 7.91 -4.47
CA VAL A 156 -5.17 7.10 -3.62
C VAL A 156 -5.51 5.82 -4.38
N CYS A 157 -5.22 4.69 -3.77
CA CYS A 157 -5.24 3.41 -4.47
C CYS A 157 -5.99 2.33 -3.67
N ALA A 158 -6.96 1.69 -4.31
CA ALA A 158 -7.60 0.47 -3.80
C ALA A 158 -6.93 -0.81 -4.34
N SER A 159 -5.72 -0.68 -4.92
CA SER A 159 -4.90 -1.78 -5.44
C SER A 159 -3.46 -1.57 -5.01
N GLY A 160 -2.94 -2.44 -4.14
CA GLY A 160 -1.56 -2.34 -3.65
C GLY A 160 -0.52 -2.51 -4.76
N THR A 161 -0.66 -3.56 -5.58
CA THR A 161 0.24 -3.80 -6.73
C THR A 161 0.12 -2.72 -7.79
N GLY A 162 -1.09 -2.22 -8.05
CA GLY A 162 -1.29 -1.09 -8.96
C GLY A 162 -0.63 0.19 -8.46
N ALA A 163 -0.67 0.43 -7.14
CA ALA A 163 0.02 1.54 -6.51
C ALA A 163 1.55 1.45 -6.66
N GLN A 164 2.11 0.26 -6.46
CA GLN A 164 3.55 -0.01 -6.64
C GLN A 164 3.98 0.25 -8.08
N GLU A 165 3.27 -0.32 -9.04
CA GLU A 165 3.57 -0.19 -10.47
C GLU A 165 3.55 1.28 -10.90
N VAL A 166 2.44 1.99 -10.64
CA VAL A 166 2.29 3.39 -11.04
C VAL A 166 3.35 4.27 -10.38
N SER A 167 3.63 4.09 -9.08
CA SER A 167 4.64 4.89 -8.38
C SER A 167 6.06 4.65 -8.90
N CYS A 168 6.41 3.41 -9.27
CA CYS A 168 7.70 3.08 -9.87
C CYS A 168 7.86 3.69 -11.25
N ILE A 169 6.83 3.63 -12.10
CA ILE A 169 6.88 4.25 -13.44
C ILE A 169 7.01 5.77 -13.31
N ILE A 170 6.27 6.41 -12.41
CA ILE A 170 6.39 7.84 -12.13
C ILE A 170 7.83 8.21 -11.73
N ASP A 171 8.46 7.40 -10.87
CA ASP A 171 9.86 7.61 -10.47
C ASP A 171 10.84 7.45 -11.63
N GLN A 172 10.64 6.44 -12.49
CA GLN A 172 11.44 6.21 -13.70
C GLN A 172 11.31 7.35 -14.71
N LEU A 173 10.14 7.97 -14.79
CA LEU A 173 9.89 9.16 -15.62
C LEU A 173 10.50 10.43 -15.03
N GLY A 174 11.19 10.37 -13.89
CA GLY A 174 11.86 11.52 -13.27
C GLY A 174 10.96 12.38 -12.38
N CYS A 175 9.70 11.99 -12.21
CA CYS A 175 8.75 12.61 -11.27
C CYS A 175 8.86 11.96 -9.88
N GLY A 176 7.99 12.35 -8.94
CA GLY A 176 7.98 11.77 -7.61
C GLY A 176 6.60 11.82 -6.95
N ILE A 177 6.52 11.11 -5.83
CA ILE A 177 5.27 10.94 -5.06
C ILE A 177 5.27 11.88 -3.85
N SER A 178 4.18 12.64 -3.68
CA SER A 178 3.94 13.43 -2.46
C SER A 178 3.39 12.54 -1.34
N GLN A 179 2.33 11.82 -1.64
CA GLN A 179 1.63 10.87 -0.77
C GLN A 179 1.11 9.72 -1.62
N LEU A 180 1.07 8.50 -1.05
CA LEU A 180 0.38 7.36 -1.62
C LEU A 180 -0.44 6.71 -0.51
N LEU A 181 -1.76 6.78 -0.62
CA LEU A 181 -2.69 6.26 0.36
C LEU A 181 -3.38 5.00 -0.18
N GLY A 182 -3.13 3.87 0.46
CA GLY A 182 -3.80 2.61 0.14
C GLY A 182 -5.12 2.52 0.90
N THR A 183 -6.21 2.11 0.25
CA THR A 183 -7.53 2.03 0.91
C THR A 183 -7.98 0.61 1.23
N GLY A 184 -7.23 -0.38 0.75
CA GLY A 184 -7.66 -1.78 0.74
C GLY A 184 -8.59 -2.09 -0.43
N GLY A 185 -8.55 -3.35 -0.89
CA GLY A 185 -9.23 -3.77 -2.13
C GLY A 185 -10.76 -3.78 -2.08
N ARG A 186 -11.37 -3.66 -0.90
CA ARG A 186 -12.82 -3.70 -0.71
C ARG A 186 -13.46 -2.32 -0.50
N ASP A 187 -12.65 -1.26 -0.32
CA ASP A 187 -13.14 0.08 -0.01
C ASP A 187 -14.21 0.57 -0.99
N LEU A 188 -14.03 0.31 -2.29
CA LEU A 188 -14.91 0.77 -3.36
C LEU A 188 -16.11 -0.15 -3.64
N LYS A 189 -16.32 -1.18 -2.82
CA LYS A 189 -17.56 -1.95 -2.86
C LYS A 189 -18.71 -1.15 -2.27
N GLN A 190 -19.93 -1.49 -2.69
CA GLN A 190 -21.14 -0.78 -2.25
C GLN A 190 -21.33 -0.85 -0.73
N GLU A 191 -20.96 -1.97 -0.10
CA GLU A 191 -21.08 -2.19 1.33
C GLU A 191 -20.22 -1.24 2.16
N ILE A 192 -19.03 -0.89 1.68
CA ILE A 192 -18.09 0.04 2.35
C ILE A 192 -18.34 1.48 1.90
N GLY A 193 -18.64 1.69 0.61
CA GLY A 193 -19.06 2.99 0.11
C GLY A 193 -17.93 3.96 -0.27
N GLY A 194 -16.69 3.51 -0.40
CA GLY A 194 -15.55 4.33 -0.80
C GLY A 194 -15.11 5.35 0.25
N ILE A 195 -15.31 5.02 1.52
CA ILE A 195 -15.08 5.94 2.65
C ILE A 195 -13.64 6.46 2.64
N MET A 196 -12.66 5.56 2.56
CA MET A 196 -11.24 5.94 2.64
C MET A 196 -10.72 6.52 1.32
N MET A 197 -11.24 6.07 0.17
CA MET A 197 -10.91 6.70 -1.11
C MET A 197 -11.32 8.18 -1.11
N ARG A 198 -12.50 8.48 -0.62
CA ARG A 198 -13.02 9.85 -0.55
C ARG A 198 -12.28 10.70 0.48
N LEU A 199 -11.99 10.15 1.66
CA LEU A 199 -11.22 10.86 2.68
C LEU A 199 -9.77 11.11 2.23
N GLY A 200 -9.12 10.11 1.64
CA GLY A 200 -7.78 10.26 1.07
C GLY A 200 -7.74 11.24 -0.09
N LEU A 201 -8.75 11.23 -0.96
CA LEU A 201 -8.88 12.22 -2.03
C LEU A 201 -9.02 13.64 -1.47
N ASP A 202 -9.83 13.83 -0.45
CA ASP A 202 -10.00 15.12 0.22
C ASP A 202 -8.67 15.61 0.82
N ALA A 203 -7.95 14.72 1.50
CA ALA A 203 -6.63 15.03 2.04
C ALA A 203 -5.64 15.48 0.93
N LEU A 204 -5.62 14.81 -0.22
CA LEU A 204 -4.75 15.18 -1.35
C LEU A 204 -5.19 16.50 -2.03
N ILE A 205 -6.49 16.77 -2.09
CA ILE A 205 -7.01 18.04 -2.60
C ILE A 205 -6.46 19.21 -1.77
N HIS A 206 -6.41 19.05 -0.45
CA HIS A 206 -5.95 20.09 0.47
C HIS A 206 -4.43 20.05 0.75
N ASP A 207 -3.70 18.98 0.39
CA ASP A 207 -2.26 18.91 0.59
C ASP A 207 -1.51 19.88 -0.35
N PRO A 208 -0.78 20.88 0.17
CA PRO A 208 -0.05 21.83 -0.67
C PRO A 208 1.11 21.22 -1.46
N LYS A 209 1.62 20.06 -1.02
CA LYS A 209 2.67 19.31 -1.72
C LYS A 209 2.14 18.55 -2.93
N THR A 210 0.87 18.20 -2.95
CA THR A 210 0.23 17.48 -4.05
C THR A 210 -0.27 18.45 -5.11
N LYS A 211 0.24 18.34 -6.33
CA LYS A 211 -0.17 19.16 -7.49
C LYS A 211 -1.06 18.37 -8.46
N VAL A 212 -0.79 17.09 -8.61
CA VAL A 212 -1.54 16.15 -9.47
C VAL A 212 -2.03 15.00 -8.61
N ILE A 213 -3.26 14.55 -8.84
CA ILE A 213 -3.83 13.41 -8.13
C ILE A 213 -3.97 12.24 -9.09
N THR A 214 -3.71 11.02 -8.61
CA THR A 214 -3.92 9.79 -9.36
C THR A 214 -4.76 8.81 -8.53
N LEU A 215 -5.89 8.38 -9.09
CA LEU A 215 -6.78 7.39 -8.47
C LEU A 215 -6.62 6.05 -9.19
N VAL A 216 -6.30 4.99 -8.46
CA VAL A 216 -6.08 3.65 -9.04
C VAL A 216 -6.95 2.61 -8.35
N SER A 217 -7.78 1.92 -9.13
CA SER A 217 -8.64 0.85 -8.63
C SER A 217 -9.09 -0.11 -9.72
N LYS A 218 -9.59 -1.29 -9.32
CA LYS A 218 -10.58 -2.03 -10.11
C LYS A 218 -11.86 -1.19 -10.21
N PRO A 219 -12.81 -1.51 -11.15
CA PRO A 219 -14.03 -0.72 -11.28
C PRO A 219 -14.79 -0.64 -9.95
N PRO A 220 -15.06 0.57 -9.44
CA PRO A 220 -15.91 0.75 -8.27
C PRO A 220 -17.37 0.39 -8.56
N ALA A 221 -18.19 0.23 -7.53
CA ALA A 221 -19.64 0.26 -7.69
C ALA A 221 -20.06 1.58 -8.36
N PRO A 222 -21.00 1.60 -9.34
CA PRO A 222 -21.29 2.78 -10.16
C PRO A 222 -21.63 4.05 -9.37
N GLU A 223 -22.42 3.92 -8.29
CA GLU A 223 -22.78 5.03 -7.43
C GLU A 223 -21.58 5.59 -6.65
N ILE A 224 -20.65 4.70 -6.25
CA ILE A 224 -19.43 5.09 -5.55
C ILE A 224 -18.46 5.76 -6.51
N ALA A 225 -18.32 5.22 -7.73
CA ALA A 225 -17.54 5.85 -8.80
C ALA A 225 -18.01 7.29 -9.05
N ALA A 226 -19.32 7.50 -9.22
CA ALA A 226 -19.88 8.82 -9.47
C ALA A 226 -19.51 9.82 -8.34
N LYS A 227 -19.68 9.44 -7.07
CA LYS A 227 -19.35 10.29 -5.91
C LYS A 227 -17.86 10.65 -5.86
N ILE A 228 -16.97 9.70 -6.16
CA ILE A 228 -15.52 9.93 -6.18
C ILE A 228 -15.14 10.86 -7.32
N LEU A 229 -15.68 10.62 -8.52
CA LEU A 229 -15.40 11.43 -9.70
C LEU A 229 -15.93 12.87 -9.55
N ASP A 230 -17.11 13.05 -8.98
CA ASP A 230 -17.68 14.37 -8.69
C ASP A 230 -16.82 15.12 -7.66
N GLN A 231 -16.35 14.45 -6.62
CA GLN A 231 -15.44 15.03 -5.62
C GLN A 231 -14.09 15.41 -6.25
N ALA A 232 -13.51 14.55 -7.09
CA ALA A 232 -12.26 14.83 -7.80
C ALA A 232 -12.39 16.06 -8.72
N ALA A 233 -13.49 16.15 -9.47
CA ALA A 233 -13.75 17.28 -10.35
C ALA A 233 -13.91 18.60 -9.58
N ALA A 234 -14.57 18.55 -8.43
CA ALA A 234 -14.74 19.72 -7.57
C ALA A 234 -13.44 20.16 -6.88
N GLY A 235 -12.46 19.27 -6.73
CA GLY A 235 -11.20 19.51 -6.02
C GLY A 235 -10.23 20.46 -6.74
N GLY A 236 -10.43 20.74 -8.02
CA GLY A 236 -9.67 21.71 -8.80
C GLY A 236 -8.22 21.33 -9.15
N LYS A 237 -7.70 20.20 -8.68
CA LYS A 237 -6.39 19.67 -9.08
C LYS A 237 -6.52 18.74 -10.28
N PRO A 238 -5.58 18.77 -11.24
CA PRO A 238 -5.54 17.77 -12.31
C PRO A 238 -5.56 16.36 -11.71
N THR A 239 -6.58 15.58 -12.09
CA THR A 239 -6.76 14.24 -11.53
C THR A 239 -6.83 13.20 -12.64
N VAL A 240 -5.90 12.25 -12.59
CA VAL A 240 -5.85 11.07 -13.47
C VAL A 240 -6.58 9.92 -12.78
N VAL A 241 -7.49 9.27 -13.50
CA VAL A 241 -8.32 8.19 -12.95
C VAL A 241 -8.12 6.92 -13.77
N CYS A 242 -7.59 5.89 -13.11
CA CYS A 242 -7.42 4.54 -13.65
C CYS A 242 -8.35 3.57 -12.91
N PHE A 243 -9.61 3.54 -13.31
CA PHE A 243 -10.56 2.49 -12.92
C PHE A 243 -10.53 1.41 -14.00
N ILE A 244 -9.67 0.40 -13.82
CA ILE A 244 -9.37 -0.62 -14.85
C ILE A 244 -10.63 -1.32 -15.32
N GLY A 245 -11.00 -1.13 -16.59
CA GLY A 245 -12.24 -1.66 -17.16
C GLY A 245 -13.47 -0.78 -16.94
N GLY A 246 -13.30 0.42 -16.36
CA GLY A 246 -14.36 1.43 -16.24
C GLY A 246 -14.55 2.24 -17.52
N GLU A 247 -15.61 3.02 -17.58
CA GLU A 247 -16.00 3.85 -18.73
C GLU A 247 -15.20 5.17 -18.77
N ALA A 248 -14.30 5.31 -19.72
CA ALA A 248 -13.49 6.54 -19.88
C ALA A 248 -14.34 7.80 -20.05
N SER A 249 -15.46 7.70 -20.80
CA SER A 249 -16.38 8.81 -21.05
C SER A 249 -16.98 9.41 -19.77
N GLU A 250 -17.22 8.58 -18.74
CA GLU A 250 -17.74 9.05 -17.45
C GLU A 250 -16.73 9.92 -16.69
N ILE A 251 -15.44 9.61 -16.85
CA ILE A 251 -14.33 10.34 -16.26
C ILE A 251 -14.12 11.67 -17.00
N GLU A 252 -14.03 11.59 -18.33
CA GLU A 252 -13.73 12.74 -19.20
C GLU A 252 -14.83 13.81 -19.19
N ARG A 253 -16.11 13.41 -19.11
CA ARG A 253 -17.22 14.37 -18.98
C ARG A 253 -17.14 15.28 -17.76
N ARG A 254 -16.40 14.86 -16.74
CA ARG A 254 -16.15 15.64 -15.51
C ARG A 254 -14.87 16.49 -15.58
N GLY A 255 -14.21 16.53 -16.75
CA GLY A 255 -12.94 17.25 -16.91
C GLY A 255 -11.75 16.55 -16.25
N LEU A 256 -11.87 15.27 -15.92
CA LEU A 256 -10.82 14.44 -15.38
C LEU A 256 -10.10 13.68 -16.52
N TYR A 257 -8.92 13.13 -16.23
CA TYR A 257 -8.09 12.43 -17.20
C TYR A 257 -8.25 10.91 -17.03
N ALA A 258 -8.97 10.27 -17.95
CA ALA A 258 -9.13 8.83 -17.94
C ALA A 258 -7.82 8.13 -18.34
N ALA A 259 -7.46 7.07 -17.62
CA ALA A 259 -6.36 6.19 -17.96
C ALA A 259 -6.85 4.76 -18.16
N VAL A 260 -6.37 4.12 -19.24
CA VAL A 260 -6.82 2.77 -19.66
C VAL A 260 -5.95 1.64 -19.08
N SER A 261 -4.76 1.98 -18.58
CA SER A 261 -3.82 1.05 -17.93
C SER A 261 -3.06 1.75 -16.83
N LEU A 262 -2.33 0.98 -16.00
CA LEU A 262 -1.46 1.52 -14.97
C LEU A 262 -0.32 2.36 -15.56
N GLU A 263 0.28 1.90 -16.65
CA GLU A 263 1.31 2.62 -17.39
C GLU A 263 0.77 3.95 -17.94
N ASP A 264 -0.41 3.95 -18.57
CA ASP A 264 -1.07 5.16 -19.07
C ASP A 264 -1.37 6.15 -17.92
N ALA A 265 -1.77 5.64 -16.76
CA ALA A 265 -2.00 6.48 -15.58
C ALA A 265 -0.72 7.18 -15.12
N ALA A 266 0.40 6.45 -15.06
CA ALA A 266 1.69 7.00 -14.65
C ALA A 266 2.18 8.06 -15.65
N HIS A 267 2.11 7.78 -16.94
CA HIS A 267 2.51 8.72 -17.98
C HIS A 267 1.67 10.00 -17.97
N LYS A 268 0.34 9.88 -17.85
CA LYS A 268 -0.56 11.03 -17.75
C LYS A 268 -0.31 11.85 -16.50
N ALA A 269 -0.07 11.21 -15.37
CA ALA A 269 0.23 11.91 -14.12
C ALA A 269 1.55 12.69 -14.22
N ALA A 270 2.61 12.07 -14.74
CA ALA A 270 3.91 12.70 -14.97
C ALA A 270 3.80 13.89 -15.95
N ASP A 271 3.07 13.71 -17.07
CA ASP A 271 2.83 14.78 -18.05
C ASP A 271 2.17 16.00 -17.42
N LYS A 272 1.12 15.79 -16.60
CA LYS A 272 0.46 16.88 -15.88
C LYS A 272 1.37 17.58 -14.88
N ALA A 273 2.22 16.85 -14.17
CA ALA A 273 3.19 17.41 -13.24
C ALA A 273 4.24 18.26 -13.97
N TYR A 274 4.75 17.80 -15.11
CA TYR A 274 5.67 18.56 -15.94
C TYR A 274 5.06 19.87 -16.46
N HIS A 275 3.85 19.82 -16.98
CA HIS A 275 3.17 21.02 -17.50
C HIS A 275 2.96 22.07 -16.42
N LEU A 276 2.63 21.67 -15.20
CA LEU A 276 2.48 22.60 -14.08
C LEU A 276 3.82 23.23 -13.66
N SER A 277 4.93 22.49 -13.72
CA SER A 277 6.25 23.02 -13.39
C SER A 277 6.75 24.07 -14.39
N LEU A 278 6.38 23.95 -15.67
CA LEU A 278 6.73 24.89 -16.73
C LEU A 278 5.97 26.22 -16.65
N ILE A 279 4.78 26.24 -16.06
CA ILE A 279 3.96 27.46 -15.92
C ILE A 279 4.53 28.39 -14.82
N HIS A 280 5.37 27.87 -13.93
CA HIS A 280 5.94 28.62 -12.81
C HIS A 280 7.39 29.10 -13.04
N ILE A 281 7.94 28.92 -14.25
CA ILE A 281 9.22 29.48 -14.69
C ILE A 281 8.94 30.74 -15.52
#